data_7f16704d324dc76850c261cf7a2c0e6c
#
_entry.id   7f16704d324dc76850c261cf7a2c0e6c
#
_cell.length_a   1.000
_cell.length_b   1.000
_cell.length_c   1.000
_cell.angle_alpha   90.00
_cell.angle_beta   90.00
_cell.angle_gamma   90.00
#
_symmetry.space_group_name_H-M   'P 1'
#
loop_
_entity.id
_entity.type
_entity.pdbx_description
1 polymer ?
#
loop_
_entity_poly.entity_id
_entity_poly.type
_entity_poly.pdbx_seq_one_letter_code
_entity_poly.pdbx_strand_id
1 'polypeptide(L)'
;GLNDYSGLVINGMPKDNQSLEELRALILGEIGKLKRGEFSDDLLPAVINNMKLNHYKGLKSNEYRADAFVDAFINGKRWEDVVAQYDRRSGMTKQQIVDFANKYLNDNFVCVYKKIGNDTTIHKIDKPAITPIPTNRDMSSKFLEEIMSSKTEEIQPRFIDFKKDMAISKIKNLPLLYKHNNEDGLFNLSFYYNFGTEAQKGLDLVPSYLYYIGTDKKTSAEIKEEFYKLACNYSISVSSDAMTVNLSGLNENLPKALALLEDFMKNAKGDKESYGKFVDLTMKGRADDKTNQNRNFSMLIQYGMYGPYNQYRNILSEKELRDADPQMLPDMLKQLA
;
A
#
# COMPACT_ATOMS: atom_id res chain seq x y z
N GLY A 1 -14.04 -15.94 -4.73
CA GLY A 1 -14.62 -17.30 -4.66
C GLY A 1 -14.72 -17.94 -6.03
N LEU A 2 -14.94 -19.23 -6.06
CA LEU A 2 -15.25 -19.99 -7.27
C LEU A 2 -16.75 -20.36 -7.23
N ASN A 3 -17.32 -20.80 -8.36
CA ASN A 3 -18.75 -21.13 -8.41
C ASN A 3 -19.12 -22.27 -7.43
N ASP A 4 -18.27 -23.28 -7.31
CA ASP A 4 -18.56 -24.50 -6.55
C ASP A 4 -18.04 -24.46 -5.11
N TYR A 5 -17.01 -23.66 -4.83
CA TYR A 5 -16.40 -23.56 -3.50
C TYR A 5 -15.68 -22.24 -3.28
N SER A 6 -15.38 -21.95 -2.02
CA SER A 6 -14.55 -20.82 -1.63
C SER A 6 -13.35 -21.31 -0.82
N GLY A 7 -12.20 -20.73 -1.07
CA GLY A 7 -10.98 -21.00 -0.33
C GLY A 7 -10.51 -19.78 0.46
N LEU A 8 -10.01 -20.02 1.66
CA LEU A 8 -9.26 -19.03 2.43
C LEU A 8 -7.79 -19.46 2.44
N VAL A 9 -6.91 -18.58 1.97
CA VAL A 9 -5.46 -18.82 1.98
C VAL A 9 -4.80 -17.78 2.86
N ILE A 10 -4.03 -18.24 3.84
CA ILE A 10 -3.23 -17.37 4.70
C ILE A 10 -1.77 -17.69 4.42
N ASN A 11 -1.01 -16.69 4.02
CA ASN A 11 0.42 -16.79 3.75
C ASN A 11 1.19 -16.07 4.86
N GLY A 12 2.32 -16.66 5.26
CA GLY A 12 3.23 -16.05 6.21
C GLY A 12 4.68 -16.28 5.82
N MET A 13 5.55 -15.35 6.20
CA MET A 13 6.98 -15.43 6.04
C MET A 13 7.63 -15.33 7.42
N PRO A 14 8.46 -16.30 7.82
CA PRO A 14 9.13 -16.24 9.12
C PRO A 14 10.15 -15.10 9.15
N LYS A 15 10.33 -14.51 10.32
CA LYS A 15 11.44 -13.58 10.59
C LYS A 15 12.76 -14.33 10.69
N ASP A 16 13.87 -13.61 10.69
CA ASP A 16 15.17 -14.20 10.98
C ASP A 16 15.11 -14.93 12.34
N ASN A 17 15.62 -16.17 12.37
CA ASN A 17 15.60 -17.08 13.53
C ASN A 17 14.21 -17.54 14.00
N GLN A 18 13.16 -17.36 13.22
CA GLN A 18 11.84 -17.91 13.49
C GLN A 18 11.60 -19.16 12.65
N SER A 19 11.16 -20.24 13.27
CA SER A 19 10.81 -21.48 12.56
C SER A 19 9.47 -21.35 11.81
N LEU A 20 9.27 -22.21 10.81
CA LEU A 20 8.00 -22.30 10.09
C LEU A 20 6.88 -22.80 11.00
N GLU A 21 7.21 -23.67 11.96
CA GLU A 21 6.30 -24.21 12.97
C GLU A 21 5.82 -23.14 13.96
N GLU A 22 6.71 -22.26 14.40
CA GLU A 22 6.36 -21.09 15.23
C GLU A 22 5.44 -20.13 14.48
N LEU A 23 5.75 -19.86 13.20
CA LEU A 23 4.87 -19.02 12.37
C LEU A 23 3.48 -19.64 12.20
N ARG A 24 3.41 -20.96 11.95
CA ARG A 24 2.13 -21.68 11.88
C ARG A 24 1.35 -21.56 13.18
N ALA A 25 2.02 -21.75 14.33
CA ALA A 25 1.39 -21.63 15.65
C ALA A 25 0.82 -20.22 15.90
N LEU A 26 1.53 -19.15 15.46
CA LEU A 26 1.04 -17.78 15.53
C LEU A 26 -0.22 -17.60 14.70
N ILE A 27 -0.23 -18.06 13.43
CA ILE A 27 -1.42 -17.95 12.55
C ILE A 27 -2.63 -18.68 13.16
N LEU A 28 -2.43 -19.91 13.64
CA LEU A 28 -3.50 -20.67 14.29
C LEU A 28 -3.97 -20.02 15.59
N GLY A 29 -3.06 -19.39 16.33
CA GLY A 29 -3.37 -18.61 17.53
C GLY A 29 -4.29 -17.42 17.22
N GLU A 30 -4.03 -16.67 16.15
CA GLU A 30 -4.89 -15.55 15.71
C GLU A 30 -6.27 -16.05 15.23
N ILE A 31 -6.34 -17.18 14.52
CA ILE A 31 -7.62 -17.82 14.20
C ILE A 31 -8.37 -18.21 15.48
N GLY A 32 -7.65 -18.72 16.50
CA GLY A 32 -8.23 -19.01 17.81
C GLY A 32 -8.82 -17.77 18.50
N LYS A 33 -8.13 -16.64 18.46
CA LYS A 33 -8.65 -15.35 18.96
C LYS A 33 -9.90 -14.93 18.22
N LEU A 34 -9.90 -15.03 16.89
CA LEU A 34 -11.08 -14.73 16.06
C LEU A 34 -12.30 -15.56 16.48
N LYS A 35 -12.10 -16.88 16.68
CA LYS A 35 -13.16 -17.80 17.15
C LYS A 35 -13.73 -17.45 18.52
N ARG A 36 -12.91 -16.89 19.41
CA ARG A 36 -13.34 -16.45 20.75
C ARG A 36 -13.86 -15.02 20.79
N GLY A 37 -13.82 -14.28 19.63
CA GLY A 37 -14.21 -12.89 19.57
C GLY A 37 -13.24 -11.94 20.29
N GLU A 38 -11.98 -12.33 20.44
CA GLU A 38 -10.92 -11.55 21.10
C GLU A 38 -10.35 -10.47 20.14
N PHE A 39 -11.21 -9.59 19.64
CA PHE A 39 -10.86 -8.42 18.85
C PHE A 39 -11.78 -7.26 19.20
N SER A 40 -11.31 -6.03 18.95
CA SER A 40 -12.07 -4.82 19.33
C SER A 40 -13.34 -4.68 18.49
N ASP A 41 -14.37 -4.04 19.07
CA ASP A 41 -15.67 -3.87 18.40
C ASP A 41 -15.58 -2.89 17.21
N ASP A 42 -14.61 -1.99 17.23
CA ASP A 42 -14.33 -1.03 16.13
C ASP A 42 -13.61 -1.68 14.95
N LEU A 43 -13.05 -2.89 15.10
CA LEU A 43 -12.26 -3.51 14.03
C LEU A 43 -13.12 -3.87 12.81
N LEU A 44 -14.32 -4.43 13.04
CA LEU A 44 -15.20 -4.81 11.93
C LEU A 44 -15.69 -3.60 11.11
N PRO A 45 -16.17 -2.51 11.70
CA PRO A 45 -16.45 -1.27 10.97
C PRO A 45 -15.24 -0.73 10.23
N ALA A 46 -14.04 -0.77 10.83
CA ALA A 46 -12.80 -0.33 10.19
C ALA A 46 -12.48 -1.15 8.94
N VAL A 47 -12.57 -2.48 9.02
CA VAL A 47 -12.37 -3.38 7.87
C VAL A 47 -13.34 -3.04 6.74
N ILE A 48 -14.63 -2.88 7.04
CA ILE A 48 -15.66 -2.57 6.05
C ILE A 48 -15.39 -1.21 5.39
N ASN A 49 -15.03 -0.20 6.16
CA ASN A 49 -14.69 1.13 5.64
C ASN A 49 -13.46 1.08 4.71
N ASN A 50 -12.44 0.29 5.06
CA ASN A 50 -11.28 0.10 4.19
C ASN A 50 -11.64 -0.68 2.91
N MET A 51 -12.57 -1.64 2.97
CA MET A 51 -13.11 -2.29 1.78
C MET A 51 -13.85 -1.29 0.88
N LYS A 52 -14.68 -0.41 1.43
CA LYS A 52 -15.33 0.69 0.69
C LYS A 52 -14.30 1.62 0.05
N LEU A 53 -13.32 2.06 0.83
CA LEU A 53 -12.21 2.91 0.33
C LEU A 53 -11.51 2.30 -0.88
N ASN A 54 -11.15 1.01 -0.78
CA ASN A 54 -10.47 0.30 -1.86
C ASN A 54 -11.37 0.13 -3.08
N HIS A 55 -12.65 -0.13 -2.89
CA HIS A 55 -13.63 -0.22 -3.97
C HIS A 55 -13.78 1.13 -4.70
N TYR A 56 -13.98 2.23 -3.98
CA TYR A 56 -14.07 3.56 -4.59
C TYR A 56 -12.80 3.96 -5.36
N LYS A 57 -11.61 3.63 -4.80
CA LYS A 57 -10.35 3.80 -5.52
C LYS A 57 -10.29 2.93 -6.79
N GLY A 58 -10.74 1.69 -6.71
CA GLY A 58 -10.80 0.76 -7.85
C GLY A 58 -11.72 1.26 -8.96
N LEU A 59 -12.88 1.82 -8.63
CA LEU A 59 -13.83 2.33 -9.62
C LEU A 59 -13.28 3.45 -10.53
N LYS A 60 -12.14 4.05 -10.20
CA LYS A 60 -11.43 5.00 -11.06
C LYS A 60 -10.72 4.31 -12.24
N SER A 61 -10.48 3.00 -12.16
CA SER A 61 -9.89 2.21 -13.23
C SER A 61 -10.97 1.60 -14.13
N ASN A 62 -10.82 1.76 -15.44
CA ASN A 62 -11.69 1.10 -16.43
C ASN A 62 -11.57 -0.43 -16.35
N GLU A 63 -10.36 -0.92 -16.16
CA GLU A 63 -10.06 -2.35 -16.00
C GLU A 63 -10.79 -2.93 -14.78
N TYR A 64 -10.65 -2.29 -13.61
CA TYR A 64 -11.37 -2.74 -12.41
C TYR A 64 -12.89 -2.80 -12.60
N ARG A 65 -13.48 -1.80 -13.31
CA ARG A 65 -14.92 -1.81 -13.63
C ARG A 65 -15.30 -2.95 -14.57
N ALA A 66 -14.48 -3.18 -15.61
CA ALA A 66 -14.70 -4.28 -16.54
C ALA A 66 -14.59 -5.63 -15.83
N ASP A 67 -13.55 -5.83 -15.03
CA ASP A 67 -13.35 -7.05 -14.25
C ASP A 67 -14.50 -7.30 -13.27
N ALA A 68 -15.08 -6.27 -12.67
CA ALA A 68 -16.23 -6.42 -11.78
C ALA A 68 -17.46 -7.00 -12.51
N PHE A 69 -17.70 -6.62 -13.77
CA PHE A 69 -18.76 -7.22 -14.60
C PHE A 69 -18.44 -8.66 -14.97
N VAL A 70 -17.19 -8.93 -15.37
CA VAL A 70 -16.73 -10.28 -15.71
C VAL A 70 -16.85 -11.20 -14.50
N ASP A 71 -16.40 -10.76 -13.32
CA ASP A 71 -16.50 -11.52 -12.07
C ASP A 71 -17.95 -11.79 -11.67
N ALA A 72 -18.84 -10.81 -11.85
CA ALA A 72 -20.26 -11.01 -11.60
C ALA A 72 -20.86 -12.09 -12.52
N PHE A 73 -20.51 -12.05 -13.81
CA PHE A 73 -20.95 -13.02 -14.80
C PHE A 73 -20.42 -14.42 -14.49
N ILE A 74 -19.11 -14.58 -14.29
CA ILE A 74 -18.46 -15.87 -14.00
C ILE A 74 -19.06 -16.51 -12.73
N ASN A 75 -19.32 -15.71 -11.71
CA ASN A 75 -19.84 -16.19 -10.43
C ASN A 75 -21.39 -16.25 -10.38
N GLY A 76 -22.09 -16.03 -11.48
CA GLY A 76 -23.55 -16.07 -11.55
C GLY A 76 -24.24 -15.07 -10.60
N LYS A 77 -23.60 -13.95 -10.27
CA LYS A 77 -24.13 -12.92 -9.37
C LYS A 77 -24.95 -11.89 -10.14
N ARG A 78 -26.11 -11.53 -9.60
CA ARG A 78 -26.86 -10.39 -10.12
C ARG A 78 -26.09 -9.09 -9.82
N TRP A 79 -26.12 -8.16 -10.76
CA TRP A 79 -25.39 -6.91 -10.61
C TRP A 79 -25.84 -6.08 -9.39
N GLU A 80 -27.14 -6.07 -9.10
CA GLU A 80 -27.68 -5.41 -7.93
C GLU A 80 -27.08 -5.96 -6.62
N ASP A 81 -26.79 -7.24 -6.57
CA ASP A 81 -26.16 -7.89 -5.42
C ASP A 81 -24.68 -7.51 -5.29
N VAL A 82 -24.00 -7.29 -6.40
CA VAL A 82 -22.61 -6.78 -6.40
C VAL A 82 -22.55 -5.36 -5.90
N VAL A 83 -23.46 -4.50 -6.36
CA VAL A 83 -23.55 -3.09 -5.90
C VAL A 83 -23.89 -3.01 -4.41
N ALA A 84 -24.91 -3.78 -3.96
CA ALA A 84 -25.37 -3.75 -2.58
C ALA A 84 -24.45 -4.48 -1.57
N GLN A 85 -23.35 -5.11 -2.02
CA GLN A 85 -22.52 -5.95 -1.14
C GLN A 85 -21.91 -5.18 0.05
N TYR A 86 -21.55 -3.91 -0.14
CA TYR A 86 -20.92 -3.11 0.93
C TYR A 86 -21.93 -2.66 1.97
N ASP A 87 -23.17 -2.35 1.56
CA ASP A 87 -24.25 -2.01 2.49
C ASP A 87 -24.64 -3.24 3.32
N ARG A 88 -24.72 -4.41 2.70
CA ARG A 88 -24.95 -5.68 3.44
C ARG A 88 -23.84 -5.97 4.44
N ARG A 89 -22.57 -5.75 4.06
CA ARG A 89 -21.42 -5.95 4.96
C ARG A 89 -21.45 -4.96 6.14
N SER A 90 -21.93 -3.74 5.93
CA SER A 90 -22.05 -2.75 7.01
C SER A 90 -23.03 -3.17 8.10
N GLY A 91 -23.97 -4.07 7.79
CA GLY A 91 -24.88 -4.68 8.77
C GLY A 91 -24.34 -5.94 9.47
N MET A 92 -23.12 -6.37 9.18
CA MET A 92 -22.55 -7.56 9.82
C MET A 92 -22.18 -7.30 11.28
N THR A 93 -22.44 -8.30 12.13
CA THR A 93 -22.12 -8.23 13.55
C THR A 93 -20.85 -9.03 13.87
N LYS A 94 -20.20 -8.67 14.96
CA LYS A 94 -19.05 -9.44 15.52
C LYS A 94 -19.41 -10.90 15.72
N GLN A 95 -20.62 -11.19 16.26
CA GLN A 95 -21.05 -12.55 16.49
C GLN A 95 -21.14 -13.38 15.21
N GLN A 96 -21.62 -12.80 14.12
CA GLN A 96 -21.66 -13.50 12.81
C GLN A 96 -20.26 -13.88 12.32
N ILE A 97 -19.24 -13.05 12.57
CA ILE A 97 -17.85 -13.38 12.23
C ILE A 97 -17.33 -14.52 13.12
N VAL A 98 -17.63 -14.49 14.43
CA VAL A 98 -17.26 -15.55 15.37
C VAL A 98 -17.92 -16.88 14.99
N ASP A 99 -19.22 -16.85 14.68
CA ASP A 99 -19.97 -18.05 14.27
C ASP A 99 -19.42 -18.65 12.97
N PHE A 100 -19.10 -17.79 12.00
CA PHE A 100 -18.46 -18.19 10.75
C PHE A 100 -17.10 -18.86 11.01
N ALA A 101 -16.25 -18.23 11.82
CA ALA A 101 -14.93 -18.77 12.16
C ALA A 101 -15.02 -20.13 12.86
N ASN A 102 -15.93 -20.28 13.81
CA ASN A 102 -16.16 -21.55 14.51
C ASN A 102 -16.74 -22.64 13.57
N LYS A 103 -17.55 -22.26 12.61
CA LYS A 103 -18.14 -23.21 11.65
C LYS A 103 -17.15 -23.70 10.60
N TYR A 104 -16.30 -22.81 10.07
CA TYR A 104 -15.55 -23.09 8.85
C TYR A 104 -14.03 -23.18 9.04
N LEU A 105 -13.45 -22.53 10.07
CA LEU A 105 -11.99 -22.48 10.27
C LEU A 105 -11.54 -23.52 11.30
N ASN A 106 -11.74 -24.82 11.00
CA ASN A 106 -11.36 -25.93 11.86
C ASN A 106 -10.09 -26.62 11.32
N ASP A 107 -9.86 -27.88 11.70
CA ASP A 107 -8.67 -28.66 11.30
C ASP A 107 -8.73 -29.17 9.84
N ASN A 108 -9.66 -28.65 9.04
CA ASN A 108 -9.87 -28.95 7.62
C ASN A 108 -9.01 -28.06 6.71
N PHE A 109 -7.73 -27.94 6.99
CA PHE A 109 -6.80 -27.14 6.18
C PHE A 109 -5.56 -27.92 5.77
N VAL A 110 -4.88 -27.44 4.73
CA VAL A 110 -3.57 -27.92 4.29
C VAL A 110 -2.53 -26.86 4.60
N CYS A 111 -1.42 -27.27 5.23
CA CYS A 111 -0.29 -26.39 5.48
C CYS A 111 0.88 -26.78 4.58
N VAL A 112 1.33 -25.86 3.74
CA VAL A 112 2.46 -26.05 2.81
C VAL A 112 3.64 -25.24 3.29
N TYR A 113 4.77 -25.91 3.54
CA TYR A 113 6.04 -25.28 3.89
C TYR A 113 6.94 -25.17 2.67
N LYS A 114 7.31 -23.95 2.31
CA LYS A 114 8.36 -23.71 1.32
C LYS A 114 9.70 -23.55 2.03
N LYS A 115 10.60 -24.50 1.82
CA LYS A 115 11.97 -24.50 2.39
C LYS A 115 12.98 -24.15 1.31
N ILE A 116 14.10 -23.53 1.71
CA ILE A 116 15.25 -23.29 0.83
C ILE A 116 16.03 -24.60 0.74
N GLY A 117 16.41 -25.00 -0.46
CA GLY A 117 17.21 -26.21 -0.72
C GLY A 117 16.83 -26.86 -2.04
N ASN A 118 17.63 -27.84 -2.43
CA ASN A 118 17.34 -28.70 -3.58
C ASN A 118 16.76 -30.03 -3.05
N ASP A 119 15.57 -30.38 -3.49
CA ASP A 119 15.01 -31.69 -3.23
C ASP A 119 15.61 -32.69 -4.20
N THR A 120 16.47 -33.56 -3.68
CA THR A 120 17.12 -34.62 -4.46
C THR A 120 16.25 -35.87 -4.61
N THR A 121 15.09 -35.92 -3.93
CA THR A 121 14.15 -37.05 -3.99
C THR A 121 13.14 -36.95 -5.12
N ILE A 122 13.10 -35.80 -5.83
CA ILE A 122 12.21 -35.61 -6.96
C ILE A 122 12.62 -36.51 -8.11
N HIS A 123 11.79 -37.50 -8.43
CA HIS A 123 11.91 -38.26 -9.67
C HIS A 123 11.54 -37.34 -10.84
N LYS A 124 12.55 -36.96 -11.63
CA LYS A 124 12.30 -36.26 -12.89
C LYS A 124 11.64 -37.23 -13.86
N ILE A 125 10.41 -36.92 -14.22
CA ILE A 125 9.73 -37.61 -15.31
C ILE A 125 10.35 -37.11 -16.61
N ASP A 126 10.63 -38.02 -17.55
CA ASP A 126 11.07 -37.65 -18.89
C ASP A 126 10.01 -36.74 -19.52
N LYS A 127 10.49 -35.63 -20.10
CA LYS A 127 9.59 -34.65 -20.72
C LYS A 127 8.86 -35.34 -21.88
N PRO A 128 7.51 -35.45 -21.83
CA PRO A 128 6.78 -36.04 -22.94
C PRO A 128 6.98 -35.21 -24.21
N ALA A 129 6.97 -35.88 -25.36
CA ALA A 129 6.97 -35.19 -26.64
C ALA A 129 5.71 -34.33 -26.74
N ILE A 130 5.88 -33.03 -26.80
CA ILE A 130 4.76 -32.07 -26.97
C ILE A 130 4.60 -31.84 -28.46
N THR A 131 3.46 -32.27 -29.00
CA THR A 131 3.10 -31.92 -30.38
C THR A 131 2.89 -30.40 -30.44
N PRO A 132 3.61 -29.67 -31.31
CA PRO A 132 3.40 -28.23 -31.45
C PRO A 132 1.94 -27.95 -31.85
N ILE A 133 1.24 -27.17 -31.04
CA ILE A 133 -0.09 -26.67 -31.39
C ILE A 133 0.09 -25.55 -32.40
N PRO A 134 -0.54 -25.61 -33.58
CA PRO A 134 -0.49 -24.48 -34.52
C PRO A 134 -1.08 -23.26 -33.83
N THR A 135 -0.28 -22.23 -33.68
CA THR A 135 -0.74 -20.94 -33.15
C THR A 135 -1.31 -20.15 -34.31
N ASN A 136 -2.63 -20.00 -34.35
CA ASN A 136 -3.33 -19.20 -35.37
C ASN A 136 -3.14 -17.68 -35.11
N ARG A 137 -1.88 -17.23 -35.03
CA ARG A 137 -1.58 -15.83 -34.66
C ARG A 137 -2.10 -14.82 -35.67
N ASP A 138 -2.25 -15.26 -36.93
CA ASP A 138 -2.69 -14.41 -38.05
C ASP A 138 -4.20 -14.59 -38.34
N MET A 139 -4.93 -15.32 -37.51
CA MET A 139 -6.38 -15.53 -37.65
C MET A 139 -7.14 -14.77 -36.59
N SER A 140 -8.14 -14.02 -37.00
CA SER A 140 -9.10 -13.34 -36.13
C SER A 140 -10.43 -14.09 -36.12
N SER A 141 -11.16 -14.04 -35.01
CA SER A 141 -12.55 -14.47 -35.00
C SER A 141 -13.43 -13.41 -35.70
N LYS A 142 -14.54 -13.82 -36.30
CA LYS A 142 -15.51 -12.87 -36.88
C LYS A 142 -15.96 -11.81 -35.88
N PHE A 143 -16.11 -12.19 -34.62
CA PHE A 143 -16.46 -11.26 -33.54
C PHE A 143 -15.37 -10.20 -33.32
N LEU A 144 -14.09 -10.60 -33.32
CA LEU A 144 -12.99 -9.64 -33.20
C LEU A 144 -12.92 -8.71 -34.42
N GLU A 145 -13.12 -9.25 -35.62
CA GLU A 145 -13.17 -8.46 -36.87
C GLU A 145 -14.31 -7.43 -36.86
N GLU A 146 -15.50 -7.81 -36.38
CA GLU A 146 -16.63 -6.90 -36.19
C GLU A 146 -16.28 -5.78 -35.21
N ILE A 147 -15.70 -6.10 -34.06
CA ILE A 147 -15.28 -5.07 -33.07
C ILE A 147 -14.21 -4.15 -33.66
N MET A 148 -13.18 -4.71 -34.30
CA MET A 148 -12.09 -3.93 -34.86
C MET A 148 -12.53 -3.05 -36.03
N SER A 149 -13.57 -3.44 -36.76
CA SER A 149 -14.15 -2.66 -37.84
C SER A 149 -15.23 -1.66 -37.41
N SER A 150 -15.67 -1.75 -36.14
CA SER A 150 -16.66 -0.82 -35.60
C SER A 150 -16.11 0.62 -35.58
N LYS A 151 -16.93 1.58 -36.00
CA LYS A 151 -16.58 3.00 -35.89
C LYS A 151 -16.65 3.38 -34.41
N THR A 152 -15.51 3.78 -33.86
CA THR A 152 -15.44 4.43 -32.57
C THR A 152 -15.38 5.91 -32.70
N GLU A 153 -16.09 6.64 -31.86
CA GLU A 153 -15.94 8.11 -31.78
C GLU A 153 -14.54 8.45 -31.22
N GLU A 154 -13.88 9.40 -31.83
CA GLU A 154 -12.61 9.90 -31.32
C GLU A 154 -12.82 10.57 -29.98
N ILE A 155 -12.09 10.11 -28.98
CA ILE A 155 -12.07 10.71 -27.64
C ILE A 155 -11.33 12.06 -27.77
N GLN A 156 -12.06 13.14 -27.60
CA GLN A 156 -11.46 14.48 -27.59
C GLN A 156 -10.83 14.75 -26.18
N PRO A 157 -9.58 15.23 -26.14
CA PRO A 157 -8.94 15.57 -24.88
C PRO A 157 -9.67 16.74 -24.20
N ARG A 158 -10.01 16.55 -22.92
CA ARG A 158 -10.58 17.60 -22.09
C ARG A 158 -9.47 18.23 -21.25
N PHE A 159 -9.06 19.42 -21.61
CA PHE A 159 -8.05 20.17 -20.86
C PHE A 159 -8.66 20.81 -19.61
N ILE A 160 -7.87 20.81 -18.53
CA ILE A 160 -8.25 21.49 -17.29
C ILE A 160 -8.05 23.00 -17.46
N ASP A 161 -9.09 23.77 -17.24
CA ASP A 161 -9.02 25.23 -17.07
C ASP A 161 -8.87 25.56 -15.59
N PHE A 162 -7.64 25.86 -15.17
CA PHE A 162 -7.33 26.14 -13.77
C PHE A 162 -8.15 27.28 -13.14
N LYS A 163 -8.70 28.18 -13.95
CA LYS A 163 -9.54 29.28 -13.45
C LYS A 163 -10.99 28.88 -13.26
N LYS A 164 -11.48 27.90 -14.03
CA LYS A 164 -12.87 27.44 -14.00
C LYS A 164 -13.06 26.16 -13.22
N ASP A 165 -12.08 25.26 -13.31
CA ASP A 165 -12.21 23.89 -12.80
C ASP A 165 -11.75 23.74 -11.35
N MET A 166 -11.12 24.77 -10.75
CA MET A 166 -10.69 24.77 -9.36
C MET A 166 -10.85 26.14 -8.71
N ALA A 167 -11.05 26.14 -7.40
CA ALA A 167 -10.99 27.34 -6.59
C ALA A 167 -9.54 27.60 -6.16
N ILE A 168 -9.08 28.82 -6.40
CA ILE A 168 -7.76 29.32 -5.96
C ILE A 168 -7.98 30.27 -4.80
N SER A 169 -7.44 29.95 -3.64
CA SER A 169 -7.63 30.71 -2.41
C SER A 169 -6.34 30.72 -1.58
N LYS A 170 -6.38 31.22 -0.36
CA LYS A 170 -5.24 31.23 0.58
C LYS A 170 -5.73 30.88 1.97
N ILE A 171 -4.94 30.08 2.68
CA ILE A 171 -5.05 29.90 4.12
C ILE A 171 -3.88 30.63 4.77
N LYS A 172 -4.14 31.74 5.43
CA LYS A 172 -3.10 32.71 5.84
C LYS A 172 -2.28 33.13 4.61
N ASN A 173 -0.98 32.82 4.57
CA ASN A 173 -0.10 33.12 3.45
C ASN A 173 0.11 31.93 2.49
N LEU A 174 -0.45 30.78 2.76
CA LEU A 174 -0.27 29.58 1.95
C LEU A 174 -1.31 29.55 0.82
N PRO A 175 -0.90 29.37 -0.44
CA PRO A 175 -1.86 29.17 -1.54
C PRO A 175 -2.60 27.86 -1.35
N LEU A 176 -3.91 27.89 -1.60
CA LEU A 176 -4.79 26.72 -1.58
C LEU A 176 -5.41 26.53 -2.95
N LEU A 177 -5.18 25.38 -3.56
CA LEU A 177 -5.87 24.92 -4.75
C LEU A 177 -6.90 23.88 -4.33
N TYR A 178 -8.16 24.13 -4.62
CA TYR A 178 -9.26 23.26 -4.21
C TYR A 178 -10.16 22.89 -5.39
N LYS A 179 -10.45 21.62 -5.50
CA LYS A 179 -11.48 21.09 -6.40
C LYS A 179 -12.41 20.17 -5.61
N HIS A 180 -13.72 20.46 -5.68
CA HIS A 180 -14.69 19.56 -5.07
C HIS A 180 -14.75 18.24 -5.84
N ASN A 181 -14.70 17.13 -5.10
CA ASN A 181 -14.87 15.80 -5.67
C ASN A 181 -16.36 15.44 -5.68
N ASN A 182 -16.94 15.41 -6.90
CA ASN A 182 -18.36 15.05 -7.11
C ASN A 182 -18.55 13.59 -7.53
N GLU A 183 -17.47 12.82 -7.67
CA GLU A 183 -17.50 11.49 -8.26
C GLU A 183 -17.65 10.39 -7.19
N ASP A 184 -17.02 10.59 -6.06
CA ASP A 184 -17.02 9.63 -4.95
C ASP A 184 -16.87 10.35 -3.60
N GLY A 185 -16.99 9.61 -2.51
CA GLY A 185 -16.84 10.11 -1.15
C GLY A 185 -15.38 10.18 -0.66
N LEU A 186 -14.41 10.35 -1.55
CA LEU A 186 -12.98 10.36 -1.20
C LEU A 186 -12.43 11.78 -1.22
N PHE A 187 -11.44 12.03 -0.36
CA PHE A 187 -10.60 13.22 -0.41
C PHE A 187 -9.13 12.87 -0.70
N ASN A 188 -8.41 13.85 -1.22
CA ASN A 188 -6.97 13.85 -1.33
C ASN A 188 -6.46 15.26 -0.97
N LEU A 189 -5.64 15.35 0.05
CA LEU A 189 -5.03 16.59 0.53
C LEU A 189 -3.50 16.45 0.44
N SER A 190 -2.86 17.35 -0.31
CA SER A 190 -1.40 17.36 -0.47
C SER A 190 -0.82 18.67 0.03
N PHE A 191 0.19 18.59 0.89
CA PHE A 191 1.06 19.69 1.25
C PHE A 191 2.34 19.57 0.42
N TYR A 192 2.61 20.58 -0.39
CA TYR A 192 3.74 20.60 -1.29
C TYR A 192 4.79 21.61 -0.78
N TYR A 193 6.02 21.16 -0.67
CA TYR A 193 7.15 21.96 -0.23
C TYR A 193 8.21 22.00 -1.32
N ASN A 194 8.64 23.21 -1.71
CA ASN A 194 9.66 23.44 -2.75
C ASN A 194 11.08 23.27 -2.18
N PHE A 195 11.33 22.18 -1.48
CA PHE A 195 12.66 21.76 -1.07
C PHE A 195 12.71 20.25 -0.87
N GLY A 196 13.88 19.66 -1.05
CA GLY A 196 14.13 18.23 -0.95
C GLY A 196 15.53 17.94 -0.43
N THR A 197 16.13 16.85 -0.89
CA THR A 197 17.45 16.40 -0.39
C THR A 197 18.59 17.32 -0.78
N GLU A 198 18.45 18.16 -1.81
CA GLU A 198 19.45 19.19 -2.14
C GLU A 198 19.53 20.28 -1.08
N ALA A 199 18.39 20.68 -0.52
CA ALA A 199 18.34 21.66 0.56
C ALA A 199 18.67 21.05 1.93
N GLN A 200 18.25 19.79 2.16
CA GLN A 200 18.45 19.11 3.43
C GLN A 200 18.82 17.64 3.24
N LYS A 201 20.11 17.36 3.37
CA LYS A 201 20.69 16.01 3.29
C LYS A 201 20.05 15.06 4.33
N GLY A 202 19.61 13.89 3.91
CA GLY A 202 18.95 12.88 4.75
C GLY A 202 17.44 13.03 4.91
N LEU A 203 16.83 14.05 4.30
CA LEU A 203 15.38 14.23 4.33
C LEU A 203 14.62 13.04 3.74
N ASP A 204 15.19 12.35 2.75
CA ASP A 204 14.67 11.13 2.13
C ASP A 204 14.54 9.94 3.11
N LEU A 205 15.26 9.98 4.22
CA LEU A 205 15.20 8.95 5.26
C LEU A 205 14.03 9.14 6.24
N VAL A 206 13.49 10.35 6.33
CA VAL A 206 12.42 10.70 7.27
C VAL A 206 11.17 9.82 7.08
N PRO A 207 10.62 9.62 5.86
CA PRO A 207 9.42 8.79 5.67
C PRO A 207 9.61 7.35 6.17
N SER A 208 10.78 6.78 5.92
CA SER A 208 11.11 5.41 6.31
C SER A 208 11.27 5.27 7.82
N TYR A 209 11.88 6.25 8.48
CA TYR A 209 12.06 6.21 9.94
C TYR A 209 10.75 6.45 10.70
N LEU A 210 9.90 7.35 10.22
CA LEU A 210 8.58 7.60 10.81
C LEU A 210 7.69 6.36 10.87
N TYR A 211 7.94 5.40 9.98
CA TYR A 211 7.22 4.13 10.00
C TYR A 211 7.42 3.32 11.29
N TYR A 212 8.54 3.53 11.99
CA TYR A 212 8.94 2.77 13.17
C TYR A 212 8.70 3.50 14.49
N ILE A 213 8.39 4.78 14.47
CA ILE A 213 8.26 5.60 15.67
C ILE A 213 6.84 6.10 15.90
N GLY A 214 6.55 6.47 17.12
CA GLY A 214 5.29 7.06 17.56
C GLY A 214 5.48 8.48 18.11
N THR A 215 4.67 8.80 19.09
CA THR A 215 4.71 10.04 19.89
C THR A 215 4.89 9.66 21.36
N ASP A 216 4.96 10.67 22.26
CA ASP A 216 4.92 10.40 23.71
C ASP A 216 3.64 9.69 24.18
N LYS A 217 2.56 9.79 23.40
CA LYS A 217 1.22 9.30 23.79
C LYS A 217 0.81 8.03 23.07
N LYS A 218 1.38 7.76 21.90
CA LYS A 218 0.95 6.67 21.00
C LYS A 218 2.17 6.00 20.39
N THR A 219 2.13 4.70 20.35
CA THR A 219 3.09 3.88 19.61
C THR A 219 2.87 4.01 18.09
N SER A 220 3.85 3.62 17.30
CA SER A 220 3.72 3.52 15.83
C SER A 220 2.54 2.61 15.42
N ALA A 221 2.31 1.52 16.14
CA ALA A 221 1.21 0.59 15.88
C ALA A 221 -0.16 1.25 16.13
N GLU A 222 -0.32 1.97 17.24
CA GLU A 222 -1.57 2.68 17.57
C GLU A 222 -1.88 3.79 16.56
N ILE A 223 -0.87 4.55 16.11
CA ILE A 223 -1.07 5.58 15.07
C ILE A 223 -1.57 4.93 13.76
N LYS A 224 -0.96 3.82 13.34
CA LYS A 224 -1.39 3.08 12.14
C LYS A 224 -2.80 2.53 12.29
N GLU A 225 -3.14 1.99 13.46
CA GLU A 225 -4.48 1.48 13.76
C GLU A 225 -5.53 2.60 13.71
N GLU A 226 -5.22 3.79 14.24
CA GLU A 226 -6.13 4.94 14.17
C GLU A 226 -6.37 5.41 12.74
N PHE A 227 -5.33 5.51 11.90
CA PHE A 227 -5.50 5.79 10.48
C PHE A 227 -6.33 4.71 9.78
N TYR A 228 -6.09 3.43 10.10
CA TYR A 228 -6.85 2.32 9.56
C TYR A 228 -8.34 2.39 9.95
N LYS A 229 -8.66 2.71 11.21
CA LYS A 229 -10.02 2.90 11.70
C LYS A 229 -10.75 4.03 10.98
N LEU A 230 -10.02 5.07 10.60
CA LEU A 230 -10.55 6.19 9.82
C LEU A 230 -10.68 5.88 8.33
N ALA A 231 -10.23 4.73 7.86
CA ALA A 231 -10.05 4.46 6.43
C ALA A 231 -9.33 5.61 5.70
N CYS A 232 -8.27 6.10 6.31
CA CYS A 232 -7.41 7.16 5.81
C CYS A 232 -5.96 6.70 5.79
N ASN A 233 -5.19 7.25 4.87
CA ASN A 233 -3.76 6.96 4.74
C ASN A 233 -2.99 8.25 4.52
N TYR A 234 -1.79 8.33 5.09
CA TYR A 234 -0.84 9.37 4.75
C TYR A 234 0.39 8.79 4.09
N SER A 235 1.07 9.59 3.30
CA SER A 235 2.37 9.27 2.73
C SER A 235 3.23 10.53 2.65
N ILE A 236 4.52 10.35 2.79
CA ILE A 236 5.50 11.42 2.62
C ILE A 236 6.46 10.95 1.53
N SER A 237 6.64 11.76 0.50
CA SER A 237 7.61 11.52 -0.57
C SER A 237 8.59 12.66 -0.65
N VAL A 238 9.85 12.33 -0.88
CA VAL A 238 10.94 13.30 -0.95
C VAL A 238 11.73 13.05 -2.23
N SER A 239 11.92 14.10 -3.02
CA SER A 239 12.81 14.15 -4.18
C SER A 239 14.02 15.02 -3.89
N SER A 240 14.84 15.31 -4.92
CA SER A 240 15.97 16.22 -4.82
C SER A 240 15.54 17.65 -4.45
N ASP A 241 14.44 18.11 -5.01
CA ASP A 241 13.98 19.51 -5.02
C ASP A 241 12.61 19.73 -4.33
N ALA A 242 11.89 18.66 -4.01
CA ALA A 242 10.55 18.74 -3.45
C ALA A 242 10.28 17.70 -2.37
N MET A 243 9.38 18.05 -1.45
CA MET A 243 8.74 17.10 -0.55
C MET A 243 7.22 17.27 -0.62
N THR A 244 6.52 16.16 -0.58
CA THR A 244 5.04 16.14 -0.55
C THR A 244 4.56 15.30 0.62
N VAL A 245 3.68 15.87 1.44
CA VAL A 245 2.91 15.14 2.46
C VAL A 245 1.49 14.99 1.93
N ASN A 246 1.06 13.76 1.73
CA ASN A 246 -0.27 13.44 1.22
C ASN A 246 -1.12 12.77 2.30
N LEU A 247 -2.36 13.19 2.42
CA LEU A 247 -3.39 12.56 3.25
C LEU A 247 -4.61 12.26 2.37
N SER A 248 -5.08 11.02 2.39
CA SER A 248 -6.22 10.60 1.55
C SER A 248 -7.09 9.59 2.28
N GLY A 249 -8.38 9.54 1.93
CA GLY A 249 -9.30 8.60 2.54
C GLY A 249 -10.78 8.96 2.33
N LEU A 250 -11.64 8.46 3.22
CA LEU A 250 -13.05 8.80 3.24
C LEU A 250 -13.24 10.27 3.65
N ASN A 251 -14.01 11.02 2.85
CA ASN A 251 -14.20 12.46 3.03
C ASN A 251 -14.74 12.86 4.41
N GLU A 252 -15.64 12.06 4.96
CA GLU A 252 -16.23 12.26 6.29
C GLU A 252 -15.20 12.21 7.43
N ASN A 253 -14.05 11.56 7.21
CA ASN A 253 -13.00 11.40 8.21
C ASN A 253 -11.84 12.40 8.04
N LEU A 254 -11.88 13.28 7.02
CA LEU A 254 -10.82 14.27 6.78
C LEU A 254 -10.44 15.09 8.04
N PRO A 255 -11.35 15.66 8.82
CA PRO A 255 -10.96 16.47 9.97
C PRO A 255 -10.22 15.67 11.05
N LYS A 256 -10.65 14.43 11.32
CA LYS A 256 -10.01 13.55 12.29
C LYS A 256 -8.64 13.06 11.81
N ALA A 257 -8.55 12.67 10.54
CA ALA A 257 -7.30 12.20 9.94
C ALA A 257 -6.27 13.33 9.84
N LEU A 258 -6.70 14.55 9.54
CA LEU A 258 -5.82 15.72 9.52
C LEU A 258 -5.29 16.04 10.92
N ALA A 259 -6.15 16.07 11.94
CA ALA A 259 -5.72 16.28 13.32
C ALA A 259 -4.73 15.20 13.80
N LEU A 260 -4.96 13.93 13.43
CA LEU A 260 -4.04 12.84 13.75
C LEU A 260 -2.69 13.00 13.05
N LEU A 261 -2.69 13.40 11.77
CA LEU A 261 -1.47 13.66 11.02
C LEU A 261 -0.68 14.84 11.62
N GLU A 262 -1.37 15.95 11.94
CA GLU A 262 -0.74 17.12 12.57
C GLU A 262 -0.14 16.78 13.93
N ASP A 263 -0.86 16.03 14.77
CA ASP A 263 -0.36 15.58 16.07
C ASP A 263 0.88 14.71 15.90
N PHE A 264 0.87 13.77 14.96
CA PHE A 264 2.01 12.92 14.67
C PHE A 264 3.20 13.71 14.14
N MET A 265 3.01 14.59 13.17
CA MET A 265 4.09 15.41 12.62
C MET A 265 4.75 16.31 13.66
N LYS A 266 3.96 16.90 14.58
CA LYS A 266 4.47 17.78 15.64
C LYS A 266 5.16 17.05 16.77
N ASN A 267 4.67 15.86 17.12
CA ASN A 267 5.04 15.14 18.33
C ASN A 267 5.79 13.83 18.07
N ALA A 268 6.18 13.57 16.81
CA ALA A 268 6.98 12.39 16.47
C ALA A 268 8.24 12.33 17.34
N LYS A 269 8.46 11.18 18.00
CA LYS A 269 9.53 11.00 18.95
C LYS A 269 10.42 9.84 18.54
N GLY A 270 11.69 10.17 18.29
CA GLY A 270 12.71 9.17 18.04
C GLY A 270 13.04 8.37 19.30
N ASP A 271 13.27 7.08 19.14
CA ASP A 271 13.82 6.23 20.20
C ASP A 271 15.08 5.52 19.74
N LYS A 272 15.97 5.27 20.69
CA LYS A 272 17.31 4.75 20.40
C LYS A 272 17.30 3.34 19.79
N GLU A 273 16.38 2.49 20.21
CA GLU A 273 16.31 1.10 19.72
C GLU A 273 15.80 1.05 18.29
N SER A 274 14.67 1.73 18.00
CA SER A 274 14.11 1.83 16.65
C SER A 274 15.08 2.52 15.69
N TYR A 275 15.79 3.55 16.15
CA TYR A 275 16.79 4.25 15.34
C TYR A 275 17.97 3.35 14.98
N GLY A 276 18.51 2.61 15.96
CA GLY A 276 19.60 1.66 15.69
C GLY A 276 19.22 0.60 14.64
N LYS A 277 18.05 -0.01 14.80
CA LYS A 277 17.51 -0.96 13.82
C LYS A 277 17.29 -0.33 12.44
N PHE A 278 16.77 0.90 12.39
CA PHE A 278 16.59 1.64 11.15
C PHE A 278 17.91 1.91 10.44
N VAL A 279 18.95 2.33 11.16
CA VAL A 279 20.30 2.56 10.61
C VAL A 279 20.87 1.25 10.04
N ASP A 280 20.77 0.13 10.79
CA ASP A 280 21.25 -1.16 10.32
C ASP A 280 20.53 -1.63 9.05
N LEU A 281 19.20 -1.47 8.96
CA LEU A 281 18.43 -1.76 7.77
C LEU A 281 18.84 -0.86 6.58
N THR A 282 19.10 0.41 6.85
CA THR A 282 19.57 1.38 5.83
C THR A 282 20.94 0.95 5.30
N MET A 283 21.87 0.53 6.18
CA MET A 283 23.18 0.06 5.77
C MET A 283 23.11 -1.26 4.98
N LYS A 284 22.24 -2.18 5.40
CA LYS A 284 21.97 -3.41 4.66
C LYS A 284 21.45 -3.09 3.25
N GLY A 285 20.45 -2.21 3.12
CA GLY A 285 19.93 -1.78 1.82
C GLY A 285 21.01 -1.19 0.91
N ARG A 286 21.89 -0.36 1.46
CA ARG A 286 23.05 0.19 0.71
C ARG A 286 24.06 -0.88 0.29
N ALA A 287 24.24 -1.93 1.08
CA ALA A 287 25.09 -3.07 0.73
C ALA A 287 24.45 -3.89 -0.40
N ASP A 288 23.15 -4.14 -0.31
CA ASP A 288 22.37 -4.86 -1.33
C ASP A 288 22.34 -4.09 -2.67
N ASP A 289 22.23 -2.76 -2.63
CA ASP A 289 22.30 -1.89 -3.81
C ASP A 289 23.60 -2.08 -4.60
N LYS A 290 24.74 -2.31 -3.93
CA LYS A 290 26.04 -2.54 -4.58
C LYS A 290 26.08 -3.82 -5.42
N THR A 291 25.22 -4.78 -5.13
CA THR A 291 25.13 -6.06 -5.87
C THR A 291 24.05 -6.00 -6.96
N ASN A 292 23.23 -4.95 -7.00
CA ASN A 292 22.15 -4.78 -7.97
C ASN A 292 22.67 -4.09 -9.24
N GLN A 293 22.68 -4.82 -10.36
CA GLN A 293 23.20 -4.32 -11.64
C GLN A 293 22.45 -3.08 -12.14
N ASN A 294 21.11 -3.07 -12.05
CA ASN A 294 20.31 -1.94 -12.53
C ASN A 294 20.53 -0.69 -11.66
N ARG A 295 20.68 -0.88 -10.35
CA ARG A 295 21.00 0.21 -9.42
C ARG A 295 22.36 0.81 -9.71
N ASN A 296 23.38 -0.05 -9.89
CA ASN A 296 24.72 0.39 -10.25
C ASN A 296 24.77 1.13 -11.59
N PHE A 297 24.02 0.66 -12.58
CA PHE A 297 23.90 1.35 -13.88
C PHE A 297 23.24 2.72 -13.74
N SER A 298 22.17 2.82 -12.96
CA SER A 298 21.53 4.10 -12.68
C SER A 298 22.45 5.08 -11.96
N MET A 299 23.24 4.61 -11.00
CA MET A 299 24.26 5.41 -10.32
C MET A 299 25.35 5.91 -11.28
N LEU A 300 25.77 5.06 -12.21
CA LEU A 300 26.77 5.41 -13.24
C LEU A 300 26.23 6.49 -14.18
N ILE A 301 24.97 6.36 -14.65
CA ILE A 301 24.32 7.38 -15.46
C ILE A 301 24.30 8.71 -14.71
N GLN A 302 23.86 8.72 -13.47
CA GLN A 302 23.81 9.94 -12.66
C GLN A 302 25.18 10.58 -12.46
N TYR A 303 26.21 9.74 -12.26
CA TYR A 303 27.58 10.24 -12.20
C TYR A 303 28.06 10.81 -13.53
N GLY A 304 27.72 10.16 -14.65
CA GLY A 304 28.05 10.66 -15.99
C GLY A 304 27.37 11.99 -16.32
N MET A 305 26.14 12.20 -15.85
CA MET A 305 25.36 13.43 -16.11
C MET A 305 25.76 14.59 -15.18
N TYR A 306 25.97 14.30 -13.90
CA TYR A 306 26.07 15.33 -12.85
C TYR A 306 27.44 15.33 -12.11
N GLY A 307 28.33 14.38 -12.46
CA GLY A 307 29.63 14.26 -11.84
C GLY A 307 29.58 13.78 -10.38
N PRO A 308 30.59 14.15 -9.57
CA PRO A 308 30.69 13.67 -8.19
C PRO A 308 29.60 14.21 -7.26
N TYR A 309 28.94 15.30 -7.63
CA TYR A 309 27.82 15.85 -6.86
C TYR A 309 26.49 15.42 -7.51
N ASN A 310 25.89 14.34 -7.01
CA ASN A 310 24.64 13.79 -7.49
C ASN A 310 23.82 13.18 -6.34
N GLN A 311 22.56 12.89 -6.58
CA GLN A 311 21.63 12.39 -5.56
C GLN A 311 22.08 11.10 -4.83
N TYR A 312 22.84 10.21 -5.48
CA TYR A 312 23.33 8.97 -4.86
C TYR A 312 24.53 9.20 -3.95
N ARG A 313 25.16 10.34 -4.03
CA ARG A 313 26.31 10.72 -3.18
C ARG A 313 25.96 11.80 -2.16
N ASN A 314 24.90 12.55 -2.39
CA ASN A 314 24.36 13.52 -1.41
C ASN A 314 23.52 12.82 -0.34
N ILE A 315 24.10 11.84 0.34
CA ILE A 315 23.46 11.03 1.38
C ILE A 315 24.25 11.11 2.68
N LEU A 316 23.58 10.94 3.81
CA LEU A 316 24.25 10.81 5.10
C LEU A 316 25.16 9.57 5.09
N SER A 317 26.41 9.71 5.47
CA SER A 317 27.35 8.60 5.63
C SER A 317 26.92 7.68 6.78
N GLU A 318 27.46 6.47 6.84
CA GLU A 318 27.22 5.55 7.96
C GLU A 318 27.64 6.19 9.30
N LYS A 319 28.78 6.90 9.34
CA LYS A 319 29.24 7.58 10.54
C LYS A 319 28.28 8.68 10.96
N GLU A 320 27.82 9.54 10.04
CA GLU A 320 26.84 10.58 10.34
C GLU A 320 25.54 9.99 10.89
N LEU A 321 25.07 8.87 10.34
CA LEU A 321 23.85 8.21 10.82
C LEU A 321 24.02 7.56 12.19
N ARG A 322 25.16 6.88 12.45
CA ARG A 322 25.39 6.22 13.73
C ARG A 322 25.65 7.19 14.87
N ASP A 323 26.23 8.34 14.58
CA ASP A 323 26.53 9.39 15.57
C ASP A 323 25.34 10.34 15.82
N ALA A 324 24.30 10.29 14.97
CA ALA A 324 23.17 11.22 15.06
C ALA A 324 22.23 10.89 16.23
N ASP A 325 21.61 11.95 16.77
CA ASP A 325 20.50 11.81 17.71
C ASP A 325 19.29 11.13 17.01
N PRO A 326 18.64 10.14 17.63
CA PRO A 326 17.41 9.54 17.11
C PRO A 326 16.29 10.54 16.78
N GLN A 327 16.33 11.73 17.40
CA GLN A 327 15.37 12.80 17.18
C GLN A 327 15.67 13.64 15.92
N MET A 328 16.87 13.54 15.35
CA MET A 328 17.30 14.35 14.20
C MET A 328 16.31 14.29 13.02
N LEU A 329 15.91 13.08 12.60
CA LEU A 329 15.00 12.91 11.47
C LEU A 329 13.56 13.39 11.76
N PRO A 330 12.94 13.11 12.93
CA PRO A 330 11.67 13.72 13.32
C PRO A 330 11.72 15.25 13.38
N ASP A 331 12.82 15.83 13.83
CA ASP A 331 12.95 17.30 13.93
C ASP A 331 13.02 17.98 12.55
N MET A 332 13.58 17.30 11.54
CA MET A 332 13.48 17.77 10.15
C MET A 332 12.02 17.95 9.71
N LEU A 333 11.13 17.05 10.14
CA LEU A 333 9.69 17.14 9.82
C LEU A 333 8.99 18.23 10.64
N LYS A 334 9.33 18.39 11.92
CA LYS A 334 8.72 19.41 12.79
C LYS A 334 8.95 20.84 12.29
N GLN A 335 10.10 21.10 11.68
CA GLN A 335 10.41 22.41 11.09
C GLN A 335 9.44 22.79 9.96
N LEU A 336 8.74 21.79 9.36
CA LEU A 336 7.80 21.98 8.26
C LEU A 336 6.37 22.22 8.74
N ALA A 337 6.07 21.80 9.94
CA ALA A 337 4.74 21.95 10.54
C ALA A 337 4.58 23.32 11.24
#